data_b65f87e826515b47cf53d45625848874
#
_entry.id   b65f87e826515b47cf53d45625848874
#
_cell.length_a   1.000
_cell.length_b   1.000
_cell.length_c   1.000
_cell.angle_alpha   90.00
_cell.angle_beta   90.00
_cell.angle_gamma   90.00
#
_symmetry.space_group_name_H-M   'P 1'
#
loop_
_entity.id
_entity.type
_entity.pdbx_description
1 polymer ?
#
loop_
_entity_poly.entity_id
_entity_poly.type
_entity_poly.pdbx_seq_one_letter_code
_entity_poly.pdbx_strand_id
1 'polypeptide(L)'
;MNLKGKTIVLGITGGIAAYKMPNVAHALAKAGANVHVLMTKNATEFITPLVFETLTNNRCIVDTFDRNFQYDVAHVSLANAADLMLIAPATANVIAKLAHGLADDMLTTVTLAAHCPKLVAPAMNTHMLENPITQDNLKTLEHYGFTVIPSGSGLLACGDTGSGRLPDEGVLVDYVARELEHEKDMQGMKVVVSAGGTREPMDPVRYLTNHSTGKMGYAVARACMLCGADVTLLTSSDLPPVPFVKMVPFATAAELFEAVKVNAMDADALVMAAAVADYRPAQVAQDKIKKHDGELSIELERTDDILGWVGEHKPEQLFVCGFSMETKDLIENSTAKLHKKNMDMIVANNVKVPGAGFGVDTNVVTLITESISTALPLQSKDDVAMHIADVIVEAKRRKQKK
;
A
#
# COMPACT_ATOMS: atom_id res chain seq x y z
N MET A 1 -9.61 3.95 -3.01
CA MET A 1 -9.50 4.93 -1.90
C MET A 1 -10.88 5.46 -1.57
N ASN A 2 -11.29 5.35 -0.30
CA ASN A 2 -12.56 5.86 0.22
C ASN A 2 -12.29 6.66 1.50
N LEU A 3 -12.45 7.99 1.43
CA LEU A 3 -12.21 8.92 2.54
C LEU A 3 -13.51 9.61 2.99
N LYS A 4 -14.66 9.01 2.72
CA LYS A 4 -15.97 9.57 3.11
C LYS A 4 -16.07 9.76 4.62
N GLY A 5 -16.45 10.97 5.04
CA GLY A 5 -16.58 11.36 6.45
C GLY A 5 -15.25 11.74 7.13
N LYS A 6 -14.12 11.70 6.40
CA LYS A 6 -12.83 12.17 6.91
C LYS A 6 -12.61 13.64 6.60
N THR A 7 -12.10 14.38 7.59
CA THR A 7 -11.71 15.79 7.46
C THR A 7 -10.19 15.90 7.35
N ILE A 8 -9.71 16.49 6.26
CA ILE A 8 -8.29 16.66 5.99
C ILE A 8 -7.96 18.15 5.94
N VAL A 9 -6.97 18.55 6.71
CA VAL A 9 -6.41 19.90 6.65
C VAL A 9 -5.17 19.89 5.78
N LEU A 10 -5.22 20.58 4.63
CA LEU A 10 -4.13 20.72 3.69
C LEU A 10 -3.42 22.05 3.90
N GLY A 11 -2.19 22.01 4.40
CA GLY A 11 -1.35 23.17 4.64
C GLY A 11 -0.43 23.48 3.46
N ILE A 12 -0.54 24.65 2.85
CA ILE A 12 0.24 25.04 1.67
C ILE A 12 1.18 26.18 2.02
N THR A 13 2.48 25.99 1.75
CA THR A 13 3.50 26.99 2.07
C THR A 13 4.12 27.61 0.83
N GLY A 14 4.85 28.72 1.02
CA GLY A 14 5.37 29.58 -0.05
C GLY A 14 6.53 28.98 -0.80
N GLY A 15 6.28 28.06 -1.68
CA GLY A 15 7.25 27.46 -2.60
C GLY A 15 6.62 27.21 -3.96
N ILE A 16 7.43 27.21 -5.03
CA ILE A 16 6.94 27.01 -6.41
C ILE A 16 6.07 25.74 -6.54
N ALA A 17 6.38 24.68 -5.82
CA ALA A 17 5.62 23.42 -5.88
C ALA A 17 4.17 23.54 -5.39
N ALA A 18 3.75 24.68 -4.84
CA ALA A 18 2.36 24.96 -4.46
C ALA A 18 1.38 24.79 -5.66
N TYR A 19 1.83 25.03 -6.91
CA TYR A 19 1.01 24.85 -8.10
C TYR A 19 0.52 23.42 -8.33
N LYS A 20 1.16 22.41 -7.71
CA LYS A 20 0.78 21.01 -7.80
C LYS A 20 -0.36 20.65 -6.85
N MET A 21 -0.55 21.40 -5.78
CA MET A 21 -1.46 21.07 -4.69
C MET A 21 -2.95 21.06 -5.07
N PRO A 22 -3.43 21.81 -6.08
CA PRO A 22 -4.80 21.65 -6.59
C PRO A 22 -5.15 20.21 -6.98
N ASN A 23 -4.21 19.48 -7.61
CA ASN A 23 -4.42 18.09 -7.99
C ASN A 23 -4.61 17.18 -6.78
N VAL A 24 -3.81 17.40 -5.73
CA VAL A 24 -3.93 16.66 -4.45
C VAL A 24 -5.27 16.99 -3.77
N ALA A 25 -5.61 18.28 -3.64
CA ALA A 25 -6.89 18.72 -3.05
C ALA A 25 -8.08 18.10 -3.78
N HIS A 26 -8.06 18.14 -5.13
CA HIS A 26 -9.11 17.54 -5.96
C HIS A 26 -9.20 16.02 -5.79
N ALA A 27 -8.08 15.31 -5.77
CA ALA A 27 -8.05 13.85 -5.59
C ALA A 27 -8.63 13.44 -4.23
N LEU A 28 -8.29 14.14 -3.15
CA LEU A 28 -8.81 13.90 -1.82
C LEU A 28 -10.31 14.20 -1.72
N ALA A 29 -10.76 15.33 -2.27
CA ALA A 29 -12.18 15.68 -2.33
C ALA A 29 -12.98 14.67 -3.16
N LYS A 30 -12.47 14.24 -4.32
CA LYS A 30 -13.07 13.18 -5.15
C LYS A 30 -13.17 11.83 -4.42
N ALA A 31 -12.25 11.54 -3.51
CA ALA A 31 -12.33 10.36 -2.64
C ALA A 31 -13.36 10.50 -1.50
N GLY A 32 -14.06 11.63 -1.39
CA GLY A 32 -15.11 11.90 -0.42
C GLY A 32 -14.65 12.57 0.86
N ALA A 33 -13.39 13.01 0.94
CA ALA A 33 -12.90 13.76 2.10
C ALA A 33 -13.46 15.19 2.14
N ASN A 34 -13.70 15.70 3.35
CA ASN A 34 -13.92 17.12 3.62
C ASN A 34 -12.56 17.82 3.72
N VAL A 35 -12.12 18.52 2.67
CA VAL A 35 -10.78 19.10 2.58
C VAL A 35 -10.82 20.58 2.92
N HIS A 36 -10.15 20.97 3.99
CA HIS A 36 -9.91 22.37 4.37
C HIS A 36 -8.49 22.79 4.01
N VAL A 37 -8.32 23.95 3.41
CA VAL A 37 -7.02 24.43 2.94
C VAL A 37 -6.58 25.64 3.77
N LEU A 38 -5.38 25.55 4.33
CA LEU A 38 -4.68 26.63 5.01
C LEU A 38 -3.48 27.04 4.15
N MET A 39 -3.36 28.32 3.86
CA MET A 39 -2.22 28.85 3.10
C MET A 39 -1.43 29.83 3.95
N THR A 40 -0.10 29.72 3.90
CA THR A 40 0.72 30.85 4.39
C THR A 40 0.58 32.04 3.45
N LYS A 41 0.82 33.24 3.96
CA LYS A 41 0.81 34.47 3.13
C LYS A 41 1.74 34.34 1.93
N ASN A 42 2.91 33.75 2.10
CA ASN A 42 3.84 33.55 0.98
C ASN A 42 3.34 32.53 -0.06
N ALA A 43 2.46 31.61 0.31
CA ALA A 43 1.87 30.66 -0.63
C ALA A 43 0.94 31.37 -1.64
N THR A 44 0.29 32.45 -1.23
CA THR A 44 -0.63 33.19 -2.11
C THR A 44 0.08 33.94 -3.26
N GLU A 45 1.39 34.11 -3.17
CA GLU A 45 2.22 34.65 -4.28
C GLU A 45 2.41 33.62 -5.43
N PHE A 46 2.21 32.31 -5.16
CA PHE A 46 2.39 31.26 -6.16
C PHE A 46 1.06 30.73 -6.70
N ILE A 47 0.01 30.76 -5.91
CA ILE A 47 -1.32 30.28 -6.30
C ILE A 47 -2.41 30.97 -5.45
N THR A 48 -3.55 31.27 -6.08
CA THR A 48 -4.63 31.97 -5.37
C THR A 48 -5.50 31.04 -4.54
N PRO A 49 -6.02 31.50 -3.38
CA PRO A 49 -6.98 30.76 -2.54
C PRO A 49 -8.20 30.26 -3.33
N LEU A 50 -8.69 31.04 -4.28
CA LEU A 50 -9.89 30.73 -5.08
C LEU A 50 -9.82 29.37 -5.79
N VAL A 51 -8.61 28.94 -6.21
CA VAL A 51 -8.43 27.63 -6.86
C VAL A 51 -8.86 26.51 -5.91
N PHE A 52 -8.42 26.58 -4.65
CA PHE A 52 -8.74 25.57 -3.64
C PHE A 52 -10.20 25.63 -3.21
N GLU A 53 -10.76 26.81 -3.05
CA GLU A 53 -12.18 27.01 -2.71
C GLU A 53 -13.09 26.37 -3.75
N THR A 54 -12.75 26.55 -5.03
CA THR A 54 -13.49 25.93 -6.15
C THR A 54 -13.42 24.40 -6.15
N LEU A 55 -12.27 23.81 -5.77
CA LEU A 55 -12.05 22.38 -5.82
C LEU A 55 -12.56 21.63 -4.59
N THR A 56 -12.57 22.28 -3.43
CA THR A 56 -12.94 21.65 -2.15
C THR A 56 -14.33 22.04 -1.66
N ASN A 57 -14.92 23.07 -2.24
CA ASN A 57 -16.16 23.69 -1.79
C ASN A 57 -16.08 24.20 -0.32
N ASN A 58 -14.87 24.46 0.14
CA ASN A 58 -14.57 25.04 1.45
C ASN A 58 -13.76 26.32 1.27
N ARG A 59 -13.92 27.25 2.19
CA ARG A 59 -13.13 28.48 2.19
C ARG A 59 -11.66 28.16 2.47
N CYS A 60 -10.76 28.76 1.71
CA CYS A 60 -9.31 28.71 1.95
C CYS A 60 -8.92 29.80 2.96
N ILE A 61 -8.24 29.43 4.02
CA ILE A 61 -7.91 30.35 5.11
C ILE A 61 -6.44 30.76 5.01
N VAL A 62 -6.21 32.07 5.00
CA VAL A 62 -4.86 32.67 4.93
C VAL A 62 -4.53 33.46 6.18
N ASP A 63 -5.49 34.23 6.69
CA ASP A 63 -5.29 35.13 7.83
C ASP A 63 -5.91 34.53 9.08
N THR A 64 -5.16 34.56 10.20
CA THR A 64 -5.64 34.11 11.51
C THR A 64 -6.78 34.97 12.05
N PHE A 65 -6.85 36.25 11.67
CA PHE A 65 -7.80 37.24 12.15
C PHE A 65 -8.88 37.60 11.12
N ASP A 66 -9.14 36.70 10.16
CA ASP A 66 -10.24 36.90 9.21
C ASP A 66 -11.59 36.91 9.94
N ARG A 67 -12.25 38.07 9.94
CA ARG A 67 -13.52 38.31 10.67
C ARG A 67 -14.74 37.65 10.03
N ASN A 68 -14.60 37.10 8.83
CA ASN A 68 -15.70 36.44 8.11
C ASN A 68 -15.76 34.93 8.37
N PHE A 69 -15.11 34.45 9.42
CA PHE A 69 -15.13 33.05 9.82
C PHE A 69 -16.37 32.75 10.70
N GLN A 70 -17.03 31.60 10.45
CA GLN A 70 -18.29 31.25 11.14
C GLN A 70 -18.08 30.59 12.52
N TYR A 71 -16.85 30.36 12.99
CA TYR A 71 -16.55 29.69 14.26
C TYR A 71 -16.01 30.67 15.28
N ASP A 72 -16.41 30.50 16.51
CA ASP A 72 -15.97 31.37 17.63
C ASP A 72 -14.45 31.33 17.83
N VAL A 73 -13.80 30.18 17.61
CA VAL A 73 -12.34 30.02 17.66
C VAL A 73 -11.91 29.12 16.50
N ALA A 74 -11.75 29.72 15.34
CA ALA A 74 -11.54 29.01 14.04
C ALA A 74 -10.43 27.96 14.06
N HIS A 75 -9.26 28.30 14.62
CA HIS A 75 -8.13 27.39 14.67
C HIS A 75 -8.36 26.17 15.57
N VAL A 76 -9.08 26.34 16.68
CA VAL A 76 -9.41 25.24 17.61
C VAL A 76 -10.44 24.30 17.00
N SER A 77 -11.51 24.88 16.40
CA SER A 77 -12.56 24.08 15.76
C SER A 77 -12.00 23.23 14.62
N LEU A 78 -11.13 23.80 13.79
CA LEU A 78 -10.49 23.08 12.67
C LEU A 78 -9.48 22.03 13.17
N ALA A 79 -8.69 22.36 14.19
CA ALA A 79 -7.75 21.41 14.79
C ALA A 79 -8.45 20.18 15.39
N ASN A 80 -9.62 20.39 16.03
CA ASN A 80 -10.43 19.32 16.61
C ASN A 80 -11.18 18.49 15.55
N ALA A 81 -11.57 19.10 14.43
CA ALA A 81 -12.29 18.43 13.37
C ALA A 81 -11.36 17.62 12.44
N ALA A 82 -10.06 17.89 12.42
CA ALA A 82 -9.11 17.25 11.54
C ALA A 82 -8.85 15.79 11.91
N ASP A 83 -9.06 14.87 10.96
CA ASP A 83 -8.60 13.49 11.05
C ASP A 83 -7.13 13.34 10.61
N LEU A 84 -6.63 14.29 9.80
CA LEU A 84 -5.24 14.33 9.33
C LEU A 84 -4.86 15.73 8.85
N MET A 85 -3.60 16.09 9.07
CA MET A 85 -2.98 17.25 8.43
C MET A 85 -1.91 16.82 7.43
N LEU A 86 -1.96 17.37 6.21
CA LEU A 86 -0.92 17.25 5.19
C LEU A 86 -0.33 18.64 4.91
N ILE A 87 0.93 18.85 5.24
CA ILE A 87 1.65 20.09 4.97
C ILE A 87 2.54 19.88 3.75
N ALA A 88 2.08 20.36 2.60
CA ALA A 88 2.71 20.17 1.31
C ALA A 88 2.41 21.35 0.35
N PRO A 89 3.43 21.92 -0.35
CA PRO A 89 4.84 21.74 -0.03
C PRO A 89 5.20 22.32 1.34
N ALA A 90 6.13 21.72 2.07
CA ALA A 90 6.67 22.27 3.30
C ALA A 90 8.02 22.94 3.04
N THR A 91 8.09 24.26 3.18
CA THR A 91 9.36 25.03 3.05
C THR A 91 10.21 24.87 4.31
N ALA A 92 11.52 25.08 4.19
CA ALA A 92 12.46 25.08 5.33
C ALA A 92 12.00 26.02 6.46
N ASN A 93 11.44 27.19 6.12
CA ASN A 93 10.90 28.13 7.09
C ASN A 93 9.76 27.54 7.94
N VAL A 94 8.78 26.91 7.27
CA VAL A 94 7.63 26.30 7.98
C VAL A 94 8.07 25.08 8.77
N ILE A 95 8.95 24.24 8.23
CA ILE A 95 9.55 23.10 8.94
C ILE A 95 10.23 23.58 10.24
N ALA A 96 11.03 24.65 10.18
CA ALA A 96 11.67 25.23 11.36
C ALA A 96 10.65 25.75 12.38
N LYS A 97 9.60 26.46 11.93
CA LYS A 97 8.53 26.94 12.81
C LYS A 97 7.83 25.79 13.56
N LEU A 98 7.45 24.75 12.80
CA LEU A 98 6.78 23.58 13.38
C LEU A 98 7.67 22.82 14.35
N ALA A 99 8.95 22.65 14.04
CA ALA A 99 9.91 21.97 14.92
C ALA A 99 10.13 22.70 16.26
N HIS A 100 9.97 24.04 16.27
CA HIS A 100 10.17 24.86 17.46
C HIS A 100 8.88 25.42 18.07
N GLY A 101 7.70 24.97 17.60
CA GLY A 101 6.40 25.38 18.15
C GLY A 101 6.05 26.85 17.90
N LEU A 102 6.59 27.48 16.85
CA LEU A 102 6.23 28.85 16.46
C LEU A 102 4.89 28.85 15.74
N ALA A 103 3.92 29.58 16.29
CA ALA A 103 2.52 29.61 15.82
C ALA A 103 2.11 31.07 15.52
N ASP A 104 2.74 31.66 14.51
CA ASP A 104 2.58 33.07 14.11
C ASP A 104 1.65 33.27 12.90
N ASP A 105 1.11 32.18 12.34
CA ASP A 105 0.11 32.19 11.28
C ASP A 105 -0.96 31.10 11.50
N MET A 106 -2.03 31.12 10.72
CA MET A 106 -3.15 30.17 10.88
C MET A 106 -2.72 28.72 10.69
N LEU A 107 -1.84 28.42 9.74
CA LEU A 107 -1.36 27.06 9.49
C LEU A 107 -0.57 26.51 10.69
N THR A 108 0.39 27.26 11.19
CA THR A 108 1.23 26.84 12.32
C THR A 108 0.44 26.76 13.62
N THR A 109 -0.53 27.66 13.82
CA THR A 109 -1.43 27.65 14.99
C THR A 109 -2.34 26.42 15.00
N VAL A 110 -2.99 26.09 13.88
CA VAL A 110 -3.83 24.88 13.76
C VAL A 110 -2.97 23.62 13.92
N THR A 111 -1.77 23.60 13.33
CA THR A 111 -0.87 22.44 13.44
C THR A 111 -0.45 22.17 14.88
N LEU A 112 -0.18 23.22 15.64
CA LEU A 112 0.20 23.10 17.06
C LEU A 112 -0.98 22.62 17.92
N ALA A 113 -2.20 23.06 17.61
CA ALA A 113 -3.43 22.69 18.34
C ALA A 113 -3.97 21.29 17.96
N ALA A 114 -3.64 20.75 16.78
CA ALA A 114 -4.22 19.50 16.28
C ALA A 114 -3.61 18.26 16.96
N HIS A 115 -4.47 17.26 17.24
CA HIS A 115 -4.09 15.97 17.82
C HIS A 115 -4.01 14.84 16.78
N CYS A 116 -4.49 15.08 15.56
CA CYS A 116 -4.47 14.09 14.48
C CYS A 116 -3.04 13.83 13.94
N PRO A 117 -2.85 12.74 13.16
CA PRO A 117 -1.62 12.50 12.42
C PRO A 117 -1.23 13.68 11.52
N LYS A 118 0.06 13.98 11.46
CA LYS A 118 0.62 15.10 10.70
C LYS A 118 1.65 14.62 9.72
N LEU A 119 1.41 14.85 8.42
CA LEU A 119 2.30 14.53 7.32
C LEU A 119 2.98 15.81 6.82
N VAL A 120 4.29 15.77 6.63
CA VAL A 120 5.07 16.92 6.13
C VAL A 120 5.85 16.48 4.90
N ALA A 121 5.63 17.17 3.78
CA ALA A 121 6.33 16.92 2.50
C ALA A 121 7.30 18.07 2.20
N PRO A 122 8.59 17.93 2.55
CA PRO A 122 9.61 18.94 2.28
C PRO A 122 9.77 19.20 0.79
N ALA A 123 9.84 20.50 0.40
CA ALA A 123 10.14 20.89 -0.95
C ALA A 123 10.96 22.20 -0.96
N MET A 124 12.21 22.11 -1.39
CA MET A 124 13.17 23.22 -1.40
C MET A 124 14.37 22.89 -2.28
N ASN A 125 15.26 23.86 -2.48
CA ASN A 125 16.55 23.63 -3.12
C ASN A 125 17.36 22.55 -2.36
N THR A 126 18.18 21.78 -3.08
CA THR A 126 18.98 20.68 -2.53
C THR A 126 19.86 21.11 -1.36
N HIS A 127 20.59 22.23 -1.50
CA HIS A 127 21.47 22.72 -0.42
C HIS A 127 20.68 23.15 0.82
N MET A 128 19.46 23.66 0.65
CA MET A 128 18.57 23.97 1.77
C MET A 128 18.08 22.69 2.46
N LEU A 129 17.76 21.66 1.71
CA LEU A 129 17.34 20.38 2.26
C LEU A 129 18.49 19.68 3.00
N GLU A 130 19.68 19.65 2.41
CA GLU A 130 20.87 19.00 2.95
C GLU A 130 21.52 19.81 4.09
N ASN A 131 21.08 21.05 4.31
CA ASN A 131 21.60 21.87 5.39
C ASN A 131 21.35 21.17 6.75
N PRO A 132 22.40 21.03 7.60
CA PRO A 132 22.27 20.36 8.90
C PRO A 132 21.11 20.89 9.75
N ILE A 133 20.88 22.21 9.76
CA ILE A 133 19.76 22.82 10.50
C ILE A 133 18.40 22.30 9.99
N THR A 134 18.23 22.17 8.68
CA THR A 134 16.99 21.63 8.09
C THR A 134 16.83 20.16 8.44
N GLN A 135 17.91 19.37 8.35
CA GLN A 135 17.90 17.95 8.70
C GLN A 135 17.59 17.73 10.19
N ASP A 136 18.14 18.56 11.08
CA ASP A 136 17.85 18.48 12.51
C ASP A 136 16.39 18.87 12.82
N ASN A 137 15.85 19.88 12.14
CA ASN A 137 14.45 20.24 12.25
C ASN A 137 13.52 19.11 11.76
N LEU A 138 13.85 18.42 10.67
CA LEU A 138 13.08 17.26 10.19
C LEU A 138 13.10 16.12 11.20
N LYS A 139 14.26 15.76 11.77
CA LYS A 139 14.36 14.77 12.86
C LYS A 139 13.57 15.19 14.10
N THR A 140 13.56 16.46 14.41
CA THR A 140 12.77 17.02 15.53
C THR A 140 11.29 16.83 15.28
N LEU A 141 10.79 17.04 14.07
CA LEU A 141 9.41 16.76 13.71
C LEU A 141 9.08 15.27 13.84
N GLU A 142 9.95 14.38 13.33
CA GLU A 142 9.78 12.93 13.48
C GLU A 142 9.73 12.51 14.97
N HIS A 143 10.61 13.07 15.80
CA HIS A 143 10.61 12.83 17.24
C HIS A 143 9.28 13.22 17.91
N TYR A 144 8.61 14.27 17.43
CA TYR A 144 7.30 14.71 17.90
C TYR A 144 6.11 14.06 17.17
N GLY A 145 6.36 12.97 16.42
CA GLY A 145 5.31 12.15 15.82
C GLY A 145 4.78 12.66 14.48
N PHE A 146 5.48 13.58 13.82
CA PHE A 146 5.18 13.91 12.43
C PHE A 146 5.76 12.83 11.51
N THR A 147 5.05 12.49 10.45
CA THR A 147 5.58 11.65 9.37
C THR A 147 6.19 12.55 8.30
N VAL A 148 7.50 12.49 8.13
CA VAL A 148 8.20 13.21 7.06
C VAL A 148 8.13 12.37 5.77
N ILE A 149 7.47 12.90 4.75
CA ILE A 149 7.39 12.29 3.43
C ILE A 149 8.71 12.58 2.69
N PRO A 150 9.47 11.56 2.25
CA PRO A 150 10.74 11.78 1.57
C PRO A 150 10.58 12.63 0.31
N SER A 151 11.46 13.62 0.13
CA SER A 151 11.49 14.41 -1.09
C SER A 151 11.88 13.57 -2.30
N GLY A 152 11.30 13.85 -3.44
CA GLY A 152 11.73 13.26 -4.71
C GLY A 152 13.09 13.81 -5.18
N SER A 153 13.73 13.08 -6.08
CA SER A 153 14.94 13.51 -6.78
C SER A 153 14.63 13.83 -8.25
N GLY A 154 15.38 14.76 -8.83
CA GLY A 154 15.22 15.14 -10.24
C GLY A 154 15.59 16.59 -10.51
N LEU A 155 15.18 17.11 -11.68
CA LEU A 155 15.39 18.50 -12.06
C LEU A 155 14.53 19.42 -11.17
N LEU A 156 15.17 20.34 -10.51
CA LEU A 156 14.55 21.38 -9.68
C LEU A 156 14.25 22.65 -10.49
N ALA A 157 13.39 23.51 -9.97
CA ALA A 157 13.01 24.77 -10.64
C ALA A 157 14.20 25.75 -10.84
N CYS A 158 15.28 25.60 -10.05
CA CYS A 158 16.52 26.36 -10.22
C CYS A 158 17.42 25.83 -11.34
N GLY A 159 17.08 24.72 -11.98
CA GLY A 159 17.89 24.08 -13.02
C GLY A 159 18.88 23.02 -12.51
N ASP A 160 19.03 22.87 -11.19
CA ASP A 160 19.88 21.84 -10.58
C ASP A 160 19.16 20.48 -10.59
N THR A 161 19.95 19.41 -10.63
CA THR A 161 19.44 18.04 -10.44
C THR A 161 19.86 17.55 -9.07
N GLY A 162 18.88 17.15 -8.23
CA GLY A 162 19.16 16.70 -6.87
C GLY A 162 17.91 16.34 -6.10
N SER A 163 18.06 16.12 -4.80
CA SER A 163 16.99 15.95 -3.83
C SER A 163 16.27 17.26 -3.52
N GLY A 164 15.04 17.21 -3.00
CA GLY A 164 14.28 18.39 -2.58
C GLY A 164 13.09 18.75 -3.46
N ARG A 165 12.83 17.96 -4.50
CA ARG A 165 11.60 18.04 -5.28
C ARG A 165 10.41 17.54 -4.45
N LEU A 166 9.26 18.25 -4.53
CA LEU A 166 8.02 17.71 -3.97
C LEU A 166 7.73 16.34 -4.59
N PRO A 167 7.41 15.31 -3.80
CA PRO A 167 6.96 14.02 -4.32
C PRO A 167 5.82 14.20 -5.33
N ASP A 168 5.63 13.21 -6.20
CA ASP A 168 4.52 13.25 -7.13
C ASP A 168 3.18 13.21 -6.37
N GLU A 169 2.16 13.85 -6.92
CA GLU A 169 0.87 14.06 -6.26
C GLU A 169 0.22 12.75 -5.80
N GLY A 170 0.39 11.66 -6.60
CA GLY A 170 -0.08 10.33 -6.25
C GLY A 170 0.54 9.79 -4.96
N VAL A 171 1.84 10.03 -4.75
CA VAL A 171 2.56 9.62 -3.54
C VAL A 171 1.98 10.33 -2.30
N LEU A 172 1.70 11.63 -2.39
CA LEU A 172 1.09 12.38 -1.28
C LEU A 172 -0.29 11.81 -0.92
N VAL A 173 -1.08 11.48 -1.94
CA VAL A 173 -2.41 10.86 -1.77
C VAL A 173 -2.29 9.46 -1.16
N ASP A 174 -1.29 8.65 -1.56
CA ASP A 174 -1.04 7.33 -0.99
C ASP A 174 -0.66 7.40 0.50
N TYR A 175 0.11 8.40 0.92
CA TYR A 175 0.39 8.65 2.35
C TYR A 175 -0.88 8.96 3.15
N VAL A 176 -1.76 9.81 2.61
CA VAL A 176 -3.05 10.12 3.23
C VAL A 176 -3.95 8.88 3.30
N ALA A 177 -4.03 8.10 2.22
CA ALA A 177 -4.79 6.86 2.18
C ALA A 177 -4.26 5.85 3.21
N ARG A 178 -2.94 5.69 3.29
CA ARG A 178 -2.30 4.82 4.27
C ARG A 178 -2.70 5.18 5.70
N GLU A 179 -2.85 6.46 6.03
CA GLU A 179 -3.22 6.88 7.39
C GLU A 179 -4.72 6.76 7.67
N LEU A 180 -5.59 7.03 6.71
CA LEU A 180 -7.03 7.26 6.96
C LEU A 180 -7.97 6.18 6.42
N GLU A 181 -7.56 5.42 5.37
CA GLU A 181 -8.52 4.58 4.63
C GLU A 181 -9.07 3.41 5.47
N HIS A 182 -8.25 2.84 6.36
CA HIS A 182 -8.64 1.72 7.21
C HIS A 182 -8.10 1.87 8.65
N GLU A 183 -8.72 1.15 9.59
CA GLU A 183 -8.19 1.01 10.95
C GLU A 183 -6.82 0.30 10.92
N LYS A 184 -5.93 0.65 11.88
CA LYS A 184 -4.55 0.12 11.96
C LYS A 184 -4.45 -1.12 12.84
N ASP A 185 -5.38 -2.05 12.69
CA ASP A 185 -5.51 -3.25 13.51
C ASP A 185 -4.46 -4.34 13.19
N MET A 186 -3.69 -4.17 12.11
CA MET A 186 -2.50 -4.97 11.80
C MET A 186 -1.19 -4.27 12.15
N GLN A 187 -1.22 -3.18 12.89
CA GLN A 187 0.01 -2.45 13.25
C GLN A 187 1.00 -3.33 14.01
N GLY A 188 2.26 -3.32 13.57
CA GLY A 188 3.34 -4.15 14.10
C GLY A 188 3.32 -5.60 13.64
N MET A 189 2.36 -6.00 12.78
CA MET A 189 2.37 -7.32 12.13
C MET A 189 3.28 -7.33 10.91
N LYS A 190 4.04 -8.41 10.74
CA LYS A 190 4.78 -8.73 9.52
C LYS A 190 3.96 -9.68 8.67
N VAL A 191 3.63 -9.28 7.44
CA VAL A 191 2.84 -10.08 6.51
C VAL A 191 3.63 -10.34 5.24
N VAL A 192 3.73 -11.60 4.84
CA VAL A 192 4.34 -12.00 3.58
C VAL A 192 3.25 -12.46 2.61
N VAL A 193 3.25 -11.91 1.41
CA VAL A 193 2.28 -12.25 0.36
C VAL A 193 3.02 -12.69 -0.88
N SER A 194 2.57 -13.75 -1.57
CA SER A 194 3.10 -14.10 -2.88
C SER A 194 2.12 -13.76 -4.00
N ALA A 195 2.62 -13.36 -5.19
CA ALA A 195 1.79 -12.94 -6.32
C ALA A 195 2.43 -13.30 -7.67
N GLY A 196 1.58 -13.53 -8.67
CA GLY A 196 2.00 -13.87 -10.03
C GLY A 196 2.05 -15.36 -10.30
N GLY A 197 2.46 -15.75 -11.49
CA GLY A 197 2.69 -17.15 -11.87
C GLY A 197 4.18 -17.45 -11.94
N THR A 198 4.61 -18.63 -11.48
CA THR A 198 6.00 -19.05 -11.70
C THR A 198 6.24 -19.28 -13.20
N ARG A 199 7.47 -19.04 -13.64
CA ARG A 199 7.91 -19.15 -15.03
C ARG A 199 9.02 -20.20 -15.08
N GLU A 200 8.68 -21.43 -15.43
CA GLU A 200 9.62 -22.54 -15.43
C GLU A 200 10.32 -22.61 -16.79
N PRO A 201 11.62 -22.32 -16.89
CA PRO A 201 12.30 -22.17 -18.16
C PRO A 201 12.39 -23.51 -18.91
N MET A 202 12.12 -23.49 -20.22
CA MET A 202 12.35 -24.59 -21.15
C MET A 202 13.65 -24.39 -21.94
N ASP A 203 13.91 -23.13 -22.30
CA ASP A 203 15.12 -22.66 -22.98
C ASP A 203 15.28 -21.13 -22.64
N PRO A 204 16.33 -20.44 -23.12
CA PRO A 204 16.54 -19.03 -22.86
C PRO A 204 15.42 -18.09 -23.32
N VAL A 205 14.45 -18.58 -24.11
CA VAL A 205 13.40 -17.77 -24.74
C VAL A 205 12.01 -18.14 -24.27
N ARG A 206 11.77 -19.40 -23.88
CA ARG A 206 10.44 -19.95 -23.57
C ARG A 206 10.38 -20.57 -22.19
N TYR A 207 9.21 -20.47 -21.56
CA TYR A 207 8.93 -21.04 -20.25
C TYR A 207 7.49 -21.57 -20.18
N LEU A 208 7.25 -22.47 -19.23
CA LEU A 208 5.92 -22.89 -18.80
C LEU A 208 5.47 -21.97 -17.68
N THR A 209 4.19 -21.55 -17.68
CA THR A 209 3.62 -20.68 -16.65
C THR A 209 2.12 -20.87 -16.53
N ASN A 210 1.57 -20.42 -15.41
CA ASN A 210 0.14 -20.30 -15.18
C ASN A 210 -0.38 -18.90 -15.60
N HIS A 211 -1.68 -18.80 -15.93
CA HIS A 211 -2.29 -17.53 -16.38
C HIS A 211 -2.44 -16.45 -15.30
N SER A 212 -1.79 -16.59 -14.16
CA SER A 212 -1.90 -15.63 -13.06
C SER A 212 -1.27 -14.28 -13.42
N THR A 213 -2.04 -13.21 -13.23
CA THR A 213 -1.57 -11.81 -13.41
C THR A 213 -0.98 -11.20 -12.15
N GLY A 214 -1.12 -11.84 -10.99
CA GLY A 214 -0.70 -11.31 -9.69
C GLY A 214 -1.69 -10.37 -9.01
N LYS A 215 -2.73 -9.88 -9.69
CA LYS A 215 -3.68 -8.87 -9.17
C LYS A 215 -4.23 -9.20 -7.77
N MET A 216 -4.54 -10.47 -7.47
CA MET A 216 -5.10 -10.85 -6.16
C MET A 216 -4.06 -10.69 -5.04
N GLY A 217 -2.83 -11.17 -5.24
CA GLY A 217 -1.76 -10.99 -4.25
C GLY A 217 -1.40 -9.52 -4.03
N TYR A 218 -1.40 -8.71 -5.09
CA TYR A 218 -1.22 -7.25 -4.97
C TYR A 218 -2.34 -6.59 -4.17
N ALA A 219 -3.59 -6.99 -4.38
CA ALA A 219 -4.72 -6.49 -3.60
C ALA A 219 -4.59 -6.87 -2.11
N VAL A 220 -4.19 -8.12 -1.79
CA VAL A 220 -3.96 -8.55 -0.40
C VAL A 220 -2.81 -7.78 0.23
N ALA A 221 -1.69 -7.60 -0.47
CA ALA A 221 -0.56 -6.83 0.03
C ALA A 221 -0.97 -5.37 0.34
N ARG A 222 -1.74 -4.75 -0.57
CA ARG A 222 -2.30 -3.41 -0.37
C ARG A 222 -3.25 -3.36 0.84
N ALA A 223 -4.17 -4.31 0.97
CA ALA A 223 -5.12 -4.35 2.08
C ALA A 223 -4.41 -4.46 3.44
N CYS A 224 -3.45 -5.39 3.57
CA CYS A 224 -2.66 -5.54 4.80
C CYS A 224 -1.85 -4.27 5.12
N MET A 225 -1.26 -3.63 4.11
CA MET A 225 -0.51 -2.36 4.26
C MET A 225 -1.43 -1.23 4.74
N LEU A 226 -2.64 -1.12 4.18
CA LEU A 226 -3.63 -0.12 4.60
C LEU A 226 -4.12 -0.36 6.04
N CYS A 227 -4.18 -1.61 6.50
CA CYS A 227 -4.44 -1.98 7.89
C CYS A 227 -3.22 -1.81 8.82
N GLY A 228 -2.08 -1.33 8.32
CA GLY A 228 -0.91 -0.96 9.11
C GLY A 228 0.16 -2.03 9.24
N ALA A 229 0.07 -3.15 8.50
CA ALA A 229 1.11 -4.19 8.51
C ALA A 229 2.41 -3.74 7.81
N ASP A 230 3.53 -4.32 8.24
CA ASP A 230 4.79 -4.35 7.48
C ASP A 230 4.73 -5.50 6.47
N VAL A 231 4.58 -5.15 5.19
CA VAL A 231 4.27 -6.13 4.14
C VAL A 231 5.48 -6.37 3.24
N THR A 232 5.80 -7.66 3.03
CA THR A 232 6.72 -8.11 1.98
C THR A 232 5.94 -8.84 0.90
N LEU A 233 6.01 -8.36 -0.35
CA LEU A 233 5.36 -8.96 -1.51
C LEU A 233 6.41 -9.69 -2.37
N LEU A 234 6.33 -11.02 -2.37
CA LEU A 234 7.10 -11.88 -3.27
C LEU A 234 6.37 -11.93 -4.62
N THR A 235 6.99 -11.49 -5.70
CA THR A 235 6.25 -11.33 -6.96
C THR A 235 7.04 -11.66 -8.21
N SER A 236 6.38 -12.35 -9.15
CA SER A 236 6.82 -12.55 -10.54
C SER A 236 6.02 -11.67 -11.53
N SER A 237 5.15 -10.82 -11.02
CA SER A 237 4.27 -9.97 -11.83
C SER A 237 4.97 -8.68 -12.23
N ASP A 238 4.63 -8.17 -13.42
CA ASP A 238 5.11 -6.90 -13.95
C ASP A 238 4.16 -5.72 -13.57
N LEU A 239 3.25 -5.92 -12.61
CA LEU A 239 2.38 -4.85 -12.09
C LEU A 239 3.21 -3.77 -11.37
N PRO A 240 2.75 -2.50 -11.38
CA PRO A 240 3.41 -1.43 -10.65
C PRO A 240 3.61 -1.78 -9.17
N PRO A 241 4.72 -1.37 -8.54
CA PRO A 241 4.96 -1.59 -7.12
C PRO A 241 3.81 -1.06 -6.26
N VAL A 242 3.48 -1.80 -5.20
CA VAL A 242 2.54 -1.31 -4.18
C VAL A 242 3.29 -0.34 -3.26
N PRO A 243 2.82 0.92 -3.10
CA PRO A 243 3.45 1.86 -2.18
C PRO A 243 3.59 1.28 -0.77
N PHE A 244 4.71 1.59 -0.10
CA PHE A 244 5.03 1.15 1.27
C PHE A 244 5.22 -0.37 1.47
N VAL A 245 5.22 -1.15 0.41
CA VAL A 245 5.41 -2.60 0.44
C VAL A 245 6.81 -2.96 -0.04
N LYS A 246 7.51 -3.81 0.72
CA LYS A 246 8.81 -4.36 0.29
C LYS A 246 8.58 -5.37 -0.84
N MET A 247 9.12 -5.09 -2.02
CA MET A 247 9.00 -5.96 -3.19
C MET A 247 10.21 -6.90 -3.26
N VAL A 248 9.97 -8.21 -3.39
CA VAL A 248 10.99 -9.24 -3.57
C VAL A 248 10.66 -10.02 -4.86
N PRO A 249 11.44 -9.86 -5.92
CA PRO A 249 11.17 -10.55 -7.19
C PRO A 249 11.53 -12.05 -7.09
N PHE A 250 10.78 -12.86 -7.82
CA PHE A 250 11.12 -14.25 -8.15
C PHE A 250 10.67 -14.57 -9.58
N ALA A 251 11.24 -15.61 -10.18
CA ALA A 251 10.81 -16.11 -11.49
C ALA A 251 10.26 -17.54 -11.38
N THR A 252 10.98 -18.45 -10.75
CA THR A 252 10.66 -19.89 -10.69
C THR A 252 10.04 -20.31 -9.36
N ALA A 253 9.46 -21.52 -9.32
CA ALA A 253 8.96 -22.13 -8.09
C ALA A 253 10.09 -22.31 -7.05
N ALA A 254 11.29 -22.67 -7.49
CA ALA A 254 12.45 -22.83 -6.60
C ALA A 254 12.87 -21.48 -5.97
N GLU A 255 12.93 -20.41 -6.77
CA GLU A 255 13.22 -19.06 -6.24
C GLU A 255 12.16 -18.58 -5.27
N LEU A 256 10.86 -18.81 -5.57
CA LEU A 256 9.78 -18.51 -4.64
C LEU A 256 9.92 -19.30 -3.35
N PHE A 257 10.30 -20.57 -3.41
CA PHE A 257 10.50 -21.40 -2.23
C PHE A 257 11.59 -20.84 -1.32
N GLU A 258 12.75 -20.48 -1.87
CA GLU A 258 13.80 -19.84 -1.08
C GLU A 258 13.37 -18.48 -0.52
N ALA A 259 12.65 -17.67 -1.30
CA ALA A 259 12.13 -16.39 -0.82
C ALA A 259 11.12 -16.57 0.34
N VAL A 260 10.27 -17.61 0.29
CA VAL A 260 9.34 -17.95 1.40
C VAL A 260 10.12 -18.36 2.64
N LYS A 261 11.12 -19.23 2.53
CA LYS A 261 11.95 -19.65 3.68
C LYS A 261 12.60 -18.46 4.39
N VAL A 262 13.11 -17.50 3.62
CA VAL A 262 13.83 -16.35 4.17
C VAL A 262 12.88 -15.33 4.82
N ASN A 263 11.68 -15.10 4.24
CA ASN A 263 10.83 -13.99 4.65
C ASN A 263 9.64 -14.40 5.52
N ALA A 264 9.17 -15.67 5.43
CA ALA A 264 7.90 -16.05 6.06
C ALA A 264 8.06 -16.65 7.47
N MET A 265 9.21 -17.21 7.83
CA MET A 265 9.37 -17.91 9.12
C MET A 265 9.32 -16.97 10.34
N ASP A 266 9.69 -15.71 10.17
CA ASP A 266 9.60 -14.66 11.20
C ASP A 266 8.36 -13.77 11.06
N ALA A 267 7.44 -14.14 10.16
CA ALA A 267 6.23 -13.36 9.91
C ALA A 267 5.06 -13.78 10.82
N ASP A 268 4.08 -12.90 10.96
CA ASP A 268 2.81 -13.17 11.63
C ASP A 268 1.81 -13.85 10.68
N ALA A 269 1.90 -13.56 9.38
CA ALA A 269 1.04 -14.19 8.37
C ALA A 269 1.77 -14.38 7.03
N LEU A 270 1.46 -15.50 6.37
CA LEU A 270 1.85 -15.82 5.00
C LEU A 270 0.61 -16.05 4.15
N VAL A 271 0.48 -15.30 3.05
CA VAL A 271 -0.61 -15.47 2.07
C VAL A 271 -0.02 -15.91 0.73
N MET A 272 -0.23 -17.17 0.40
CA MET A 272 0.26 -17.78 -0.84
C MET A 272 -0.76 -17.62 -1.97
N ALA A 273 -0.75 -16.47 -2.65
CA ALA A 273 -1.63 -16.16 -3.78
C ALA A 273 -0.95 -16.33 -5.16
N ALA A 274 0.33 -16.66 -5.19
CA ALA A 274 1.03 -17.02 -6.41
C ALA A 274 0.50 -18.34 -7.00
N ALA A 275 0.40 -18.41 -8.32
CA ALA A 275 0.08 -19.62 -9.03
C ALA A 275 1.37 -20.39 -9.33
N VAL A 276 1.77 -21.26 -8.42
CA VAL A 276 2.97 -22.10 -8.56
C VAL A 276 2.71 -23.22 -9.56
N ALA A 277 3.64 -23.45 -10.46
CA ALA A 277 3.57 -24.59 -11.38
C ALA A 277 3.86 -25.89 -10.61
N ASP A 278 3.04 -26.92 -10.80
CA ASP A 278 3.23 -28.25 -10.20
C ASP A 278 4.36 -29.04 -10.87
N TYR A 279 4.73 -28.63 -12.09
CA TYR A 279 5.74 -29.28 -12.90
C TYR A 279 6.68 -28.26 -13.55
N ARG A 280 7.95 -28.64 -13.71
CA ARG A 280 8.96 -27.90 -14.46
C ARG A 280 9.66 -28.82 -15.46
N PRO A 281 10.30 -28.31 -16.53
CA PRO A 281 11.14 -29.12 -17.40
C PRO A 281 12.27 -29.77 -16.59
N ALA A 282 12.44 -31.09 -16.77
CA ALA A 282 13.52 -31.87 -16.12
C ALA A 282 14.92 -31.40 -16.57
N GLN A 283 15.00 -30.85 -17.78
CA GLN A 283 16.22 -30.29 -18.36
C GLN A 283 15.89 -28.97 -19.07
N VAL A 284 16.68 -27.93 -18.77
CA VAL A 284 16.60 -26.64 -19.47
C VAL A 284 17.63 -26.61 -20.56
N ALA A 285 17.19 -26.42 -21.81
CA ALA A 285 18.08 -26.31 -22.96
C ALA A 285 18.94 -25.05 -22.85
N GLN A 286 20.25 -25.15 -23.10
CA GLN A 286 21.18 -24.00 -23.08
C GLN A 286 20.94 -23.05 -24.26
N ASP A 287 20.47 -23.57 -25.39
CA ASP A 287 20.15 -22.84 -26.61
C ASP A 287 18.66 -22.93 -26.91
N LYS A 288 18.13 -21.91 -27.64
CA LYS A 288 16.77 -21.94 -28.14
C LYS A 288 16.48 -23.22 -28.90
N ILE A 289 15.52 -24.01 -28.43
CA ILE A 289 15.08 -25.25 -29.12
C ILE A 289 14.61 -24.90 -30.53
N LYS A 290 15.31 -25.43 -31.56
CA LYS A 290 14.95 -25.17 -32.95
C LYS A 290 13.76 -26.01 -33.37
N LYS A 291 12.96 -25.48 -34.30
CA LYS A 291 11.85 -26.22 -34.90
C LYS A 291 12.40 -27.36 -35.75
N HIS A 292 11.91 -28.58 -35.55
CA HIS A 292 12.21 -29.76 -36.31
C HIS A 292 10.94 -30.28 -36.99
N ASP A 293 11.10 -31.09 -38.06
CA ASP A 293 10.00 -31.83 -38.64
C ASP A 293 9.71 -33.03 -37.74
N GLY A 294 8.66 -32.90 -36.89
CA GLY A 294 8.26 -33.94 -35.94
C GLY A 294 7.67 -33.36 -34.67
N GLU A 295 7.28 -34.26 -33.78
CA GLU A 295 6.72 -33.90 -32.45
C GLU A 295 7.84 -33.44 -31.49
N LEU A 296 7.57 -32.43 -30.73
CA LEU A 296 8.43 -31.97 -29.62
C LEU A 296 7.86 -32.52 -28.31
N SER A 297 8.61 -33.39 -27.63
CA SER A 297 8.30 -33.87 -26.29
C SER A 297 9.24 -33.21 -25.26
N ILE A 298 8.69 -32.77 -24.16
CA ILE A 298 9.44 -32.19 -23.06
C ILE A 298 9.15 -33.02 -21.82
N GLU A 299 10.20 -33.59 -21.24
CA GLU A 299 10.10 -34.32 -19.98
C GLU A 299 9.91 -33.33 -18.84
N LEU A 300 8.92 -33.60 -17.97
CA LEU A 300 8.59 -32.78 -16.83
C LEU A 300 8.86 -33.52 -15.52
N GLU A 301 9.38 -32.79 -14.53
CA GLU A 301 9.50 -33.25 -13.14
C GLU A 301 8.65 -32.38 -12.21
N ARG A 302 8.32 -32.90 -11.03
CA ARG A 302 7.54 -32.14 -10.02
C ARG A 302 8.37 -31.03 -9.40
N THR A 303 7.72 -29.90 -9.17
CA THR A 303 8.27 -28.83 -8.32
C THR A 303 8.08 -29.13 -6.83
N ASP A 304 8.78 -28.39 -5.97
CA ASP A 304 8.64 -28.52 -4.53
C ASP A 304 7.27 -28.04 -4.05
N ASP A 305 6.67 -28.75 -3.08
CA ASP A 305 5.42 -28.34 -2.44
C ASP A 305 5.70 -27.31 -1.33
N ILE A 306 5.73 -26.03 -1.72
CA ILE A 306 6.05 -24.92 -0.82
C ILE A 306 5.10 -24.88 0.38
N LEU A 307 3.78 -24.96 0.15
CA LEU A 307 2.78 -24.94 1.22
C LEU A 307 2.84 -26.19 2.11
N GLY A 308 3.14 -27.35 1.54
CA GLY A 308 3.39 -28.57 2.33
C GLY A 308 4.56 -28.39 3.28
N TRP A 309 5.70 -27.91 2.75
CA TRP A 309 6.88 -27.63 3.56
C TRP A 309 6.61 -26.57 4.65
N VAL A 310 5.93 -25.47 4.32
CA VAL A 310 5.54 -24.45 5.30
C VAL A 310 4.69 -25.05 6.40
N GLY A 311 3.69 -25.87 6.07
CA GLY A 311 2.80 -26.50 7.05
C GLY A 311 3.52 -27.43 8.03
N GLU A 312 4.62 -28.08 7.58
CA GLU A 312 5.46 -28.94 8.42
C GLU A 312 6.44 -28.15 9.32
N HIS A 313 6.86 -26.96 8.90
CA HIS A 313 7.92 -26.19 9.54
C HIS A 313 7.45 -24.86 10.16
N LYS A 314 6.18 -24.47 9.95
CA LYS A 314 5.68 -23.18 10.43
C LYS A 314 5.74 -23.06 11.94
N PRO A 315 6.21 -21.91 12.47
CA PRO A 315 6.10 -21.62 13.90
C PRO A 315 4.62 -21.41 14.28
N GLU A 316 4.27 -21.64 15.54
CA GLU A 316 2.88 -21.59 16.02
C GLU A 316 2.20 -20.23 15.77
N GLN A 317 2.95 -19.15 15.83
CA GLN A 317 2.43 -17.80 15.58
C GLN A 317 2.09 -17.54 14.11
N LEU A 318 2.71 -18.23 13.15
CA LEU A 318 2.50 -17.99 11.73
C LEU A 318 1.09 -18.42 11.29
N PHE A 319 0.31 -17.47 10.78
CA PHE A 319 -0.95 -17.75 10.11
C PHE A 319 -0.69 -18.02 8.62
N VAL A 320 -1.14 -19.15 8.11
CA VAL A 320 -0.91 -19.56 6.71
C VAL A 320 -2.22 -19.58 5.95
N CYS A 321 -2.30 -18.75 4.90
CA CYS A 321 -3.40 -18.71 3.95
C CYS A 321 -2.94 -19.18 2.57
N GLY A 322 -3.60 -20.19 2.02
CA GLY A 322 -3.40 -20.67 0.65
C GLY A 322 -4.56 -20.29 -0.26
N PHE A 323 -4.32 -20.38 -1.57
CA PHE A 323 -5.38 -20.27 -2.58
C PHE A 323 -5.57 -21.63 -3.26
N SER A 324 -6.81 -21.96 -3.55
CA SER A 324 -7.16 -23.11 -4.38
C SER A 324 -8.04 -22.68 -5.54
N MET A 325 -7.86 -23.38 -6.64
CA MET A 325 -8.68 -23.24 -7.83
C MET A 325 -9.19 -24.61 -8.21
N GLU A 326 -10.47 -24.82 -8.01
CA GLU A 326 -11.10 -26.11 -8.27
C GLU A 326 -12.26 -25.93 -9.25
N THR A 327 -12.44 -26.93 -10.10
CA THR A 327 -13.53 -26.96 -11.09
C THR A 327 -14.68 -27.86 -10.69
N LYS A 328 -14.48 -28.73 -9.67
CA LYS A 328 -15.47 -29.65 -9.10
C LYS A 328 -15.24 -29.76 -7.60
N ASP A 329 -16.30 -29.99 -6.84
CA ASP A 329 -16.26 -30.25 -5.39
C ASP A 329 -15.38 -29.26 -4.62
N LEU A 330 -15.56 -27.95 -4.94
CA LEU A 330 -14.72 -26.84 -4.52
C LEU A 330 -14.45 -26.84 -3.02
N ILE A 331 -15.50 -26.98 -2.20
CA ILE A 331 -15.39 -26.88 -0.73
C ILE A 331 -14.68 -28.11 -0.17
N GLU A 332 -15.08 -29.31 -0.60
CA GLU A 332 -14.53 -30.57 -0.11
C GLU A 332 -13.02 -30.68 -0.42
N ASN A 333 -12.65 -30.46 -1.70
CA ASN A 333 -11.25 -30.51 -2.13
C ASN A 333 -10.40 -29.44 -1.45
N SER A 334 -10.92 -28.21 -1.27
CA SER A 334 -10.20 -27.13 -0.60
C SER A 334 -10.03 -27.41 0.89
N THR A 335 -11.06 -27.96 1.56
CA THR A 335 -10.97 -28.36 2.98
C THR A 335 -9.95 -29.49 3.17
N ALA A 336 -9.93 -30.48 2.30
CA ALA A 336 -8.93 -31.55 2.34
C ALA A 336 -7.49 -30.99 2.17
N LYS A 337 -7.29 -30.01 1.28
CA LYS A 337 -5.99 -29.33 1.11
C LYS A 337 -5.60 -28.51 2.34
N LEU A 338 -6.56 -27.81 2.97
CA LEU A 338 -6.33 -27.03 4.19
C LEU A 338 -5.75 -27.92 5.29
N HIS A 339 -6.37 -29.07 5.58
CA HIS A 339 -5.89 -29.99 6.59
C HIS A 339 -4.56 -30.68 6.20
N LYS A 340 -4.45 -31.17 4.96
CA LYS A 340 -3.25 -31.85 4.48
C LYS A 340 -2.01 -30.98 4.56
N LYS A 341 -2.13 -29.68 4.31
CA LYS A 341 -1.02 -28.72 4.31
C LYS A 341 -0.95 -27.88 5.58
N ASN A 342 -1.67 -28.26 6.62
CA ASN A 342 -1.69 -27.58 7.93
C ASN A 342 -1.81 -26.04 7.78
N MET A 343 -2.75 -25.59 6.91
CA MET A 343 -3.05 -24.17 6.72
C MET A 343 -4.12 -23.69 7.71
N ASP A 344 -4.14 -22.40 8.01
CA ASP A 344 -5.16 -21.79 8.88
C ASP A 344 -6.38 -21.32 8.06
N MET A 345 -6.17 -20.98 6.79
CA MET A 345 -7.22 -20.58 5.85
C MET A 345 -6.89 -21.03 4.43
N ILE A 346 -7.92 -21.31 3.64
CA ILE A 346 -7.83 -21.47 2.19
C ILE A 346 -8.90 -20.61 1.50
N VAL A 347 -8.49 -19.87 0.49
CA VAL A 347 -9.37 -19.09 -0.37
C VAL A 347 -9.68 -19.91 -1.61
N ALA A 348 -10.87 -20.46 -1.65
CA ALA A 348 -11.34 -21.32 -2.74
C ALA A 348 -11.97 -20.47 -3.86
N ASN A 349 -11.31 -20.40 -5.01
CA ASN A 349 -11.72 -19.60 -6.17
C ASN A 349 -12.56 -20.42 -7.14
N ASN A 350 -13.75 -19.93 -7.47
CA ASN A 350 -14.64 -20.55 -8.45
C ASN A 350 -14.47 -19.93 -9.83
N VAL A 351 -13.65 -20.56 -10.69
CA VAL A 351 -13.35 -20.06 -12.04
C VAL A 351 -14.44 -20.27 -13.07
N LYS A 352 -15.53 -21.00 -12.73
CA LYS A 352 -16.66 -21.21 -13.64
C LYS A 352 -17.64 -20.05 -13.68
N VAL A 353 -17.55 -19.13 -12.72
CA VAL A 353 -18.45 -17.98 -12.65
C VAL A 353 -17.94 -16.88 -13.57
N PRO A 354 -18.77 -16.35 -14.48
CA PRO A 354 -18.40 -15.18 -15.28
C PRO A 354 -17.99 -14.00 -14.39
N GLY A 355 -16.87 -13.37 -14.69
CA GLY A 355 -16.32 -12.27 -13.86
C GLY A 355 -15.40 -12.72 -12.72
N ALA A 356 -15.22 -14.05 -12.51
CA ALA A 356 -14.21 -14.59 -11.61
C ALA A 356 -13.00 -15.12 -12.39
N GLY A 357 -11.79 -14.98 -11.85
CA GLY A 357 -10.58 -15.57 -12.44
C GLY A 357 -9.36 -14.65 -12.47
N PHE A 358 -8.34 -15.04 -13.23
CA PHE A 358 -7.00 -14.41 -13.18
C PHE A 358 -6.94 -12.99 -13.76
N GLY A 359 -7.52 -12.76 -14.95
CA GLY A 359 -7.33 -11.51 -15.71
C GLY A 359 -8.24 -10.35 -15.32
N VAL A 360 -9.35 -10.62 -14.63
CA VAL A 360 -10.38 -9.63 -14.25
C VAL A 360 -10.09 -8.97 -12.89
N ASP A 361 -10.75 -7.86 -12.61
CA ASP A 361 -10.60 -7.11 -11.35
C ASP A 361 -11.57 -7.56 -10.25
N THR A 362 -12.47 -8.47 -10.57
CA THR A 362 -13.45 -9.08 -9.67
C THR A 362 -13.13 -10.54 -9.37
N ASN A 363 -13.73 -11.07 -8.30
CA ASN A 363 -13.62 -12.49 -7.95
C ASN A 363 -14.87 -12.99 -7.21
N VAL A 364 -15.07 -14.32 -7.26
CA VAL A 364 -16.05 -15.06 -6.44
C VAL A 364 -15.28 -16.14 -5.69
N VAL A 365 -15.22 -16.02 -4.37
CA VAL A 365 -14.43 -16.93 -3.53
C VAL A 365 -15.22 -17.41 -2.33
N THR A 366 -14.79 -18.55 -1.79
CA THR A 366 -15.21 -19.02 -0.47
C THR A 366 -13.99 -19.03 0.45
N LEU A 367 -14.08 -18.31 1.56
CA LEU A 367 -13.06 -18.33 2.62
C LEU A 367 -13.36 -19.53 3.54
N ILE A 368 -12.43 -20.46 3.65
CA ILE A 368 -12.56 -21.68 4.43
C ILE A 368 -11.47 -21.70 5.51
N THR A 369 -11.88 -21.80 6.76
CA THR A 369 -11.04 -22.04 7.93
C THR A 369 -11.44 -23.37 8.56
N GLU A 370 -10.77 -23.82 9.61
CA GLU A 370 -11.15 -25.03 10.35
C GLU A 370 -12.61 -25.00 10.85
N SER A 371 -13.11 -23.82 11.23
CA SER A 371 -14.43 -23.67 11.89
C SER A 371 -15.52 -23.04 11.03
N ILE A 372 -15.15 -22.32 9.97
CA ILE A 372 -16.11 -21.50 9.20
C ILE A 372 -15.81 -21.59 7.70
N SER A 373 -16.88 -21.69 6.92
CA SER A 373 -16.87 -21.54 5.46
C SER A 373 -17.81 -20.40 5.07
N THR A 374 -17.24 -19.31 4.51
CA THR A 374 -18.00 -18.11 4.13
C THR A 374 -17.88 -17.89 2.63
N ALA A 375 -18.98 -18.03 1.90
CA ALA A 375 -19.06 -17.70 0.49
C ALA A 375 -19.21 -16.18 0.31
N LEU A 376 -18.33 -15.57 -0.46
CA LEU A 376 -18.40 -14.16 -0.83
C LEU A 376 -19.04 -14.02 -2.23
N PRO A 377 -19.95 -13.04 -2.42
CA PRO A 377 -20.53 -12.77 -3.73
C PRO A 377 -19.47 -12.23 -4.70
N LEU A 378 -19.84 -12.03 -5.97
CA LEU A 378 -18.99 -11.34 -6.93
C LEU A 378 -18.69 -9.91 -6.42
N GLN A 379 -17.44 -9.64 -6.18
CA GLN A 379 -16.94 -8.35 -5.68
C GLN A 379 -15.54 -8.05 -6.20
N SER A 380 -15.03 -6.86 -5.93
CA SER A 380 -13.68 -6.49 -6.34
C SER A 380 -12.62 -7.33 -5.62
N LYS A 381 -11.44 -7.47 -6.24
CA LYS A 381 -10.30 -8.14 -5.58
C LYS A 381 -9.82 -7.38 -4.34
N ASP A 382 -10.00 -6.06 -4.31
CA ASP A 382 -9.71 -5.25 -3.13
C ASP A 382 -10.65 -5.57 -1.97
N ASP A 383 -11.96 -5.73 -2.23
CA ASP A 383 -12.92 -6.13 -1.19
C ASP A 383 -12.63 -7.56 -0.68
N VAL A 384 -12.35 -8.50 -1.58
CA VAL A 384 -11.93 -9.87 -1.19
C VAL A 384 -10.67 -9.82 -0.32
N ALA A 385 -9.70 -8.98 -0.68
CA ALA A 385 -8.46 -8.82 0.06
C ALA A 385 -8.69 -8.26 1.48
N MET A 386 -9.64 -7.34 1.66
CA MET A 386 -10.02 -6.85 2.98
C MET A 386 -10.63 -7.95 3.84
N HIS A 387 -11.53 -8.79 3.30
CA HIS A 387 -12.05 -9.95 4.04
C HIS A 387 -10.95 -10.92 4.47
N ILE A 388 -9.91 -11.12 3.63
CA ILE A 388 -8.75 -11.94 4.00
C ILE A 388 -7.98 -11.29 5.16
N ALA A 389 -7.74 -9.98 5.10
CA ALA A 389 -7.08 -9.22 6.18
C ALA A 389 -7.87 -9.31 7.49
N ASP A 390 -9.20 -9.17 7.46
CA ASP A 390 -10.08 -9.29 8.63
C ASP A 390 -9.92 -10.66 9.31
N VAL A 391 -9.89 -11.76 8.54
CA VAL A 391 -9.69 -13.12 9.09
C VAL A 391 -8.32 -13.26 9.73
N ILE A 392 -7.25 -12.68 9.16
CA ILE A 392 -5.91 -12.69 9.74
C ILE A 392 -5.90 -11.95 11.09
N VAL A 393 -6.52 -10.77 11.16
CA VAL A 393 -6.65 -9.97 12.39
C VAL A 393 -7.40 -10.75 13.47
N GLU A 394 -8.53 -11.36 13.12
CA GLU A 394 -9.31 -12.15 14.07
C GLU A 394 -8.51 -13.35 14.60
N ALA A 395 -7.78 -14.04 13.73
CA ALA A 395 -6.94 -15.17 14.13
C ALA A 395 -5.85 -14.75 15.14
N LYS A 396 -5.20 -13.60 14.90
CA LYS A 396 -4.21 -13.04 15.83
C LYS A 396 -4.83 -12.67 17.18
N ARG A 397 -5.98 -12.00 17.17
CA ARG A 397 -6.71 -11.63 18.40
C ARG A 397 -7.10 -12.86 19.23
N ARG A 398 -7.47 -13.96 18.58
CA ARG A 398 -7.79 -15.23 19.27
C ARG A 398 -6.55 -15.87 19.92
N LYS A 399 -5.37 -15.83 19.26
CA LYS A 399 -4.11 -16.34 19.81
C LYS A 399 -3.62 -15.53 21.02
N GLN A 400 -3.87 -14.22 21.05
CA GLN A 400 -3.48 -13.33 22.17
C GLN A 400 -4.37 -13.49 23.42
N LYS A 401 -5.57 -14.08 23.29
CA LYS A 401 -6.51 -14.32 24.39
C LYS A 401 -6.34 -15.70 25.06
N LYS A 402 -5.54 -16.58 24.47
CA LYS A 402 -5.13 -17.88 25.03
C LYS A 402 -3.81 -17.75 25.76
#